data_f289129aba3c7bede6748983f9d7ade1
#
_entry.id   f289129aba3c7bede6748983f9d7ade1
#
_cell.length_a   1.000
_cell.length_b   1.000
_cell.length_c   1.000
_cell.angle_alpha   90.00
_cell.angle_beta   90.00
_cell.angle_gamma   90.00
#
_symmetry.space_group_name_H-M   'P 1'
#
loop_
_entity.id
_entity.type
_entity.pdbx_description
1 polymer ?
#
loop_
_entity_poly.entity_id
_entity_poly.type
_entity_poly.pdbx_seq_one_letter_code
_entity_poly.pdbx_strand_id
1 'polypeptide(L)'
;MHALEMLLSLAAIIAIGLRAEDPNVKIDSPQARVLLVTEEPHHRNGLHQHTVNRVMIYLDGGEMTFTTPSGNASTLQFKAGDVKWSPAEGPHTSENSGARPLRIVEIELKNQPQPAVPLSDLDPARADPKHYHLEFENGQVRVLRVRFGPNEKGVLHEHKLNHIVVYLTDQARGKAGEVRLDEPMKHTEQNPLDHPVERIAIDLK
;
A
#
# COMPACT_ATOMS: atom_id res chain seq x y z
N MET A 1 28.39 -29.77 -61.98
CA MET A 1 27.14 -29.12 -61.60
C MET A 1 27.07 -29.23 -60.07
N HIS A 2 27.42 -28.18 -59.36
CA HIS A 2 27.37 -28.14 -57.88
C HIS A 2 26.27 -27.12 -57.51
N ALA A 3 25.20 -27.63 -56.90
CA ALA A 3 24.16 -26.79 -56.37
C ALA A 3 24.59 -26.24 -55.01
N LEU A 4 24.61 -24.91 -54.88
CA LEU A 4 24.92 -24.20 -53.65
C LEU A 4 23.61 -23.96 -52.91
N GLU A 5 23.37 -24.68 -51.83
CA GLU A 5 22.22 -24.43 -50.93
C GLU A 5 22.53 -23.22 -50.04
N MET A 6 21.78 -22.16 -50.24
CA MET A 6 21.79 -20.98 -49.35
C MET A 6 20.85 -21.23 -48.18
N LEU A 7 21.41 -21.44 -46.99
CA LEU A 7 20.68 -21.44 -45.71
C LEU A 7 20.34 -19.99 -45.32
N LEU A 8 19.05 -19.60 -45.45
CA LEU A 8 18.52 -18.37 -44.86
C LEU A 8 18.30 -18.60 -43.39
N SER A 9 19.17 -18.03 -42.55
CA SER A 9 18.95 -17.93 -41.11
C SER A 9 17.94 -16.83 -40.78
N LEU A 10 16.74 -17.24 -40.39
CA LEU A 10 15.69 -16.32 -39.90
C LEU A 10 15.96 -15.94 -38.46
N ALA A 11 16.61 -14.80 -38.20
CA ALA A 11 16.78 -14.25 -36.87
C ALA A 11 15.43 -13.70 -36.39
N ALA A 12 14.79 -14.42 -35.46
CA ALA A 12 13.61 -13.91 -34.76
C ALA A 12 14.01 -12.78 -33.81
N ILE A 13 13.70 -11.56 -34.16
CA ILE A 13 13.83 -10.40 -33.28
C ILE A 13 12.69 -10.51 -32.26
N ILE A 14 13.01 -10.94 -31.04
CA ILE A 14 12.09 -10.86 -29.91
C ILE A 14 12.04 -9.37 -29.51
N ALA A 15 10.99 -8.68 -29.95
CA ALA A 15 10.70 -7.34 -29.43
C ALA A 15 10.26 -7.49 -27.97
N ILE A 16 11.18 -7.23 -27.05
CA ILE A 16 10.85 -7.01 -25.64
C ILE A 16 10.14 -5.66 -25.59
N GLY A 17 8.81 -5.69 -25.67
CA GLY A 17 7.98 -4.52 -25.45
C GLY A 17 8.21 -4.02 -24.02
N LEU A 18 8.95 -2.93 -23.86
CA LEU A 18 8.98 -2.15 -22.62
C LEU A 18 7.53 -1.73 -22.33
N ARG A 19 6.90 -2.41 -21.38
CA ARG A 19 5.59 -1.98 -20.86
C ARG A 19 5.86 -0.68 -20.11
N ALA A 20 5.22 0.41 -20.51
CA ALA A 20 5.29 1.66 -19.77
C ALA A 20 4.89 1.35 -18.30
N GLU A 21 5.71 1.77 -17.35
CA GLU A 21 5.38 1.61 -15.94
C GLU A 21 4.13 2.44 -15.63
N ASP A 22 3.19 1.85 -14.90
CA ASP A 22 1.99 2.55 -14.43
C ASP A 22 2.45 3.70 -13.49
N PRO A 23 2.15 4.97 -13.81
CA PRO A 23 2.61 6.13 -13.04
C PRO A 23 2.10 6.12 -11.58
N ASN A 24 1.05 5.37 -11.30
CA ASN A 24 0.52 5.21 -9.95
C ASN A 24 1.39 4.31 -9.07
N VAL A 25 2.19 3.43 -9.65
CA VAL A 25 3.08 2.52 -8.89
C VAL A 25 4.19 3.31 -8.23
N LYS A 26 4.28 3.21 -6.91
CA LYS A 26 5.30 3.86 -6.07
C LYS A 26 6.36 2.87 -5.58
N ILE A 27 5.95 1.62 -5.34
CA ILE A 27 6.83 0.52 -4.92
C ILE A 27 6.38 -0.73 -5.66
N ASP A 28 7.35 -1.50 -6.17
CA ASP A 28 7.12 -2.86 -6.67
C ASP A 28 8.23 -3.77 -6.12
N SER A 29 7.87 -4.60 -5.14
CA SER A 29 8.77 -5.51 -4.43
C SER A 29 8.30 -6.97 -4.58
N PRO A 30 9.09 -7.96 -4.18
CA PRO A 30 8.65 -9.35 -4.14
C PRO A 30 7.44 -9.60 -3.22
N GLN A 31 7.24 -8.78 -2.17
CA GLN A 31 6.19 -8.99 -1.17
C GLN A 31 4.94 -8.14 -1.42
N ALA A 32 5.09 -6.96 -2.03
CA ALA A 32 3.97 -6.05 -2.24
C ALA A 32 4.20 -5.13 -3.44
N ARG A 33 3.09 -4.69 -4.04
CA ARG A 33 3.04 -3.58 -5.00
C ARG A 33 2.20 -2.46 -4.40
N VAL A 34 2.73 -1.24 -4.39
CA VAL A 34 2.07 -0.07 -3.78
C VAL A 34 1.72 0.93 -4.87
N LEU A 35 0.46 1.31 -4.92
CA LEU A 35 -0.06 2.32 -5.83
C LEU A 35 -0.57 3.53 -5.02
N LEU A 36 -0.37 4.71 -5.56
CA LEU A 36 -1.06 5.92 -5.13
C LEU A 36 -2.06 6.30 -6.23
N VAL A 37 -3.32 6.06 -5.99
CA VAL A 37 -4.42 6.28 -6.92
C VAL A 37 -5.15 7.57 -6.54
N THR A 38 -5.55 8.35 -7.55
CA THR A 38 -6.45 9.49 -7.37
C THR A 38 -7.72 9.22 -8.16
N GLU A 39 -8.84 9.15 -7.45
CA GLU A 39 -10.16 9.00 -8.04
C GLU A 39 -10.82 10.38 -8.12
N GLU A 40 -10.95 10.89 -9.34
CA GLU A 40 -11.61 12.18 -9.59
C GLU A 40 -13.10 12.10 -9.27
N PRO A 41 -13.75 13.24 -8.92
CA PRO A 41 -15.18 13.27 -8.63
C PRO A 41 -16.00 12.70 -9.78
N HIS A 42 -16.93 11.79 -9.45
CA HIS A 42 -17.81 11.11 -10.41
C HIS A 42 -17.07 10.28 -11.50
N HIS A 43 -15.77 10.07 -11.34
CA HIS A 43 -15.03 9.15 -12.20
C HIS A 43 -15.44 7.71 -11.88
N ARG A 44 -15.80 6.97 -12.91
CA ARG A 44 -16.15 5.56 -12.83
C ARG A 44 -15.11 4.71 -13.53
N ASN A 45 -14.47 3.84 -12.78
CA ASN A 45 -13.58 2.83 -13.32
C ASN A 45 -14.35 1.75 -14.07
N GLY A 46 -13.78 1.25 -15.16
CA GLY A 46 -14.34 0.13 -15.91
C GLY A 46 -14.44 -1.15 -15.06
N LEU A 47 -15.08 -2.17 -15.62
CA LEU A 47 -15.18 -3.47 -14.96
C LEU A 47 -13.78 -4.05 -14.75
N HIS A 48 -13.42 -4.34 -13.51
CA HIS A 48 -12.14 -4.88 -13.08
C HIS A 48 -12.33 -5.82 -11.89
N GLN A 49 -11.27 -6.53 -11.51
CA GLN A 49 -11.24 -7.42 -10.36
C GLN A 49 -9.90 -7.33 -9.64
N HIS A 50 -9.88 -7.70 -8.38
CA HIS A 50 -8.65 -7.75 -7.58
C HIS A 50 -8.34 -9.20 -7.22
N THR A 51 -7.23 -9.73 -7.74
CA THR A 51 -6.84 -11.14 -7.56
C THR A 51 -6.01 -11.41 -6.31
N VAL A 52 -5.58 -10.35 -5.62
CA VAL A 52 -4.79 -10.40 -4.39
C VAL A 52 -5.45 -9.58 -3.28
N ASN A 53 -5.14 -9.93 -2.04
CA ASN A 53 -5.56 -9.14 -0.89
C ASN A 53 -4.81 -7.81 -0.83
N ARG A 54 -5.45 -6.78 -0.28
CA ARG A 54 -4.92 -5.42 -0.22
C ARG A 54 -5.09 -4.79 1.15
N VAL A 55 -4.19 -3.85 1.46
CA VAL A 55 -4.42 -2.83 2.51
C VAL A 55 -4.72 -1.52 1.81
N MET A 56 -5.85 -0.90 2.14
CA MET A 56 -6.30 0.37 1.58
C MET A 56 -6.14 1.46 2.63
N ILE A 57 -5.46 2.56 2.27
CA ILE A 57 -5.26 3.71 3.15
C ILE A 57 -5.83 4.94 2.45
N TYR A 58 -6.88 5.52 3.01
CA TYR A 58 -7.58 6.66 2.45
C TYR A 58 -6.93 7.95 2.95
N LEU A 59 -6.23 8.67 2.06
CA LEU A 59 -5.57 9.92 2.41
C LEU A 59 -6.57 11.07 2.56
N ASP A 60 -7.70 10.96 1.88
CA ASP A 60 -8.79 11.94 1.91
C ASP A 60 -10.09 11.29 2.38
N GLY A 61 -10.97 12.06 2.98
CA GLY A 61 -12.35 11.63 3.27
C GLY A 61 -13.21 11.73 2.02
N GLY A 62 -14.09 10.75 1.82
CA GLY A 62 -14.98 10.70 0.67
C GLY A 62 -15.86 9.46 0.67
N GLU A 63 -16.45 9.17 -0.47
CA GLU A 63 -17.28 7.99 -0.67
C GLU A 63 -17.05 7.35 -2.04
N MET A 64 -17.15 6.04 -2.08
CA MET A 64 -17.07 5.26 -3.32
C MET A 64 -18.24 4.31 -3.43
N THR A 65 -18.80 4.21 -4.63
CA THR A 65 -19.83 3.24 -4.96
C THR A 65 -19.23 2.12 -5.81
N PHE A 66 -19.44 0.89 -5.35
CA PHE A 66 -19.01 -0.35 -6.02
C PHE A 66 -20.24 -1.04 -6.60
N THR A 67 -20.19 -1.46 -7.88
CA THR A 67 -21.30 -2.10 -8.55
C THR A 67 -20.84 -3.42 -9.18
N THR A 68 -21.47 -4.52 -8.79
CA THR A 68 -21.22 -5.85 -9.37
C THR A 68 -21.83 -5.99 -10.78
N PRO A 69 -21.40 -6.98 -11.60
CA PRO A 69 -22.04 -7.23 -12.91
C PRO A 69 -23.54 -7.55 -12.84
N SER A 70 -24.03 -8.05 -11.70
CA SER A 70 -25.47 -8.28 -11.47
C SER A 70 -26.26 -7.01 -11.16
N GLY A 71 -25.59 -5.84 -11.06
CA GLY A 71 -26.23 -4.54 -10.79
C GLY A 71 -26.38 -4.23 -9.29
N ASN A 72 -25.91 -5.09 -8.39
CA ASN A 72 -25.91 -4.77 -6.97
C ASN A 72 -24.86 -3.68 -6.67
N ALA A 73 -25.31 -2.59 -6.08
CA ALA A 73 -24.46 -1.46 -5.72
C ALA A 73 -24.34 -1.32 -4.18
N SER A 74 -23.15 -0.94 -3.72
CA SER A 74 -22.88 -0.57 -2.34
C SER A 74 -22.02 0.68 -2.28
N THR A 75 -22.35 1.60 -1.37
CA THR A 75 -21.58 2.84 -1.17
C THR A 75 -20.89 2.77 0.19
N LEU A 76 -19.59 3.00 0.20
CA LEU A 76 -18.75 3.05 1.38
C LEU A 76 -18.26 4.49 1.59
N GLN A 77 -18.32 4.95 2.85
CA GLN A 77 -17.79 6.25 3.26
C GLN A 77 -16.47 6.06 4.01
N PHE A 78 -15.54 6.97 3.78
CA PHE A 78 -14.21 6.97 4.36
C PHE A 78 -13.88 8.33 4.99
N LYS A 79 -13.09 8.28 6.05
CA LYS A 79 -12.43 9.46 6.63
C LYS A 79 -10.98 9.50 6.20
N ALA A 80 -10.38 10.69 6.16
CA ALA A 80 -8.95 10.81 6.00
C ALA A 80 -8.21 10.02 7.10
N GLY A 81 -7.22 9.22 6.70
CA GLY A 81 -6.48 8.34 7.58
C GLY A 81 -7.13 6.97 7.84
N ASP A 82 -8.32 6.67 7.31
CA ASP A 82 -8.91 5.33 7.44
C ASP A 82 -8.01 4.27 6.80
N VAL A 83 -7.90 3.12 7.48
CA VAL A 83 -7.17 1.95 6.99
C VAL A 83 -8.12 0.77 6.93
N LYS A 84 -8.18 0.08 5.79
CA LYS A 84 -9.09 -1.04 5.57
C LYS A 84 -8.36 -2.25 4.99
N TRP A 85 -8.74 -3.43 5.47
CA TRP A 85 -8.44 -4.67 4.79
C TRP A 85 -9.42 -4.86 3.63
N SER A 86 -8.89 -5.17 2.43
CA SER A 86 -9.66 -5.47 1.25
C SER A 86 -9.22 -6.83 0.70
N PRO A 87 -9.99 -7.90 0.89
CA PRO A 87 -9.66 -9.21 0.33
C PRO A 87 -9.70 -9.20 -1.19
N ALA A 88 -9.14 -10.23 -1.82
CA ALA A 88 -9.33 -10.49 -3.24
C ALA A 88 -10.84 -10.50 -3.55
N GLU A 89 -11.23 -9.80 -4.61
CA GLU A 89 -12.63 -9.53 -4.92
C GLU A 89 -12.91 -9.75 -6.41
N GLY A 90 -14.07 -10.31 -6.70
CA GLY A 90 -14.53 -10.56 -8.05
C GLY A 90 -14.83 -9.29 -8.86
N PRO A 91 -15.32 -9.45 -10.13
CA PRO A 91 -15.54 -8.31 -11.02
C PRO A 91 -16.52 -7.29 -10.45
N HIS A 92 -16.15 -6.01 -10.52
CA HIS A 92 -16.99 -4.86 -10.16
C HIS A 92 -16.53 -3.60 -10.91
N THR A 93 -17.35 -2.58 -10.88
CA THR A 93 -16.97 -1.20 -11.22
C THR A 93 -16.91 -0.40 -9.93
N SER A 94 -16.03 0.59 -9.85
CA SER A 94 -15.94 1.54 -8.73
C SER A 94 -16.12 2.96 -9.25
N GLU A 95 -16.74 3.82 -8.43
CA GLU A 95 -16.98 5.22 -8.74
C GLU A 95 -16.73 6.07 -7.50
N ASN A 96 -15.95 7.15 -7.63
CA ASN A 96 -15.94 8.19 -6.62
C ASN A 96 -17.27 8.95 -6.70
N SER A 97 -18.23 8.59 -5.83
CA SER A 97 -19.55 9.23 -5.78
C SER A 97 -19.56 10.56 -5.03
N GLY A 98 -18.42 10.96 -4.45
CA GLY A 98 -18.23 12.23 -3.77
C GLY A 98 -17.96 13.41 -4.71
N ALA A 99 -17.97 14.63 -4.15
CA ALA A 99 -17.76 15.86 -4.89
C ALA A 99 -16.28 16.34 -4.93
N ARG A 100 -15.35 15.57 -4.37
CA ARG A 100 -13.93 15.92 -4.29
C ARG A 100 -13.06 14.73 -4.73
N PRO A 101 -11.83 14.98 -5.25
CA PRO A 101 -10.89 13.91 -5.51
C PRO A 101 -10.61 13.10 -4.24
N LEU A 102 -10.42 11.80 -4.40
CA LEU A 102 -10.12 10.86 -3.32
C LEU A 102 -8.79 10.17 -3.63
N ARG A 103 -7.76 10.44 -2.80
CA ARG A 103 -6.46 9.77 -2.92
C ARG A 103 -6.43 8.55 -2.01
N ILE A 104 -5.96 7.45 -2.57
CA ILE A 104 -5.90 6.15 -1.89
C ILE A 104 -4.52 5.56 -2.11
N VAL A 105 -3.86 5.13 -1.03
CA VAL A 105 -2.71 4.24 -1.14
C VAL A 105 -3.24 2.81 -1.09
N GLU A 106 -3.04 2.09 -2.17
CA GLU A 106 -3.42 0.69 -2.33
C GLU A 106 -2.16 -0.19 -2.26
N ILE A 107 -2.13 -1.12 -1.32
CA ILE A 107 -1.02 -2.05 -1.10
C ILE A 107 -1.49 -3.45 -1.46
N GLU A 108 -1.16 -3.89 -2.66
CA GLU A 108 -1.40 -5.24 -3.17
C GLU A 108 -0.40 -6.22 -2.56
N LEU A 109 -0.87 -7.25 -1.89
CA LEU A 109 -0.03 -8.21 -1.19
C LEU A 109 0.28 -9.42 -2.07
N LYS A 110 1.56 -9.64 -2.36
CA LYS A 110 2.07 -10.76 -3.18
C LYS A 110 2.46 -11.98 -2.35
N ASN A 111 2.70 -11.79 -1.04
CA ASN A 111 3.04 -12.85 -0.10
C ASN A 111 1.83 -13.72 0.24
N GLN A 112 2.08 -14.98 0.53
CA GLN A 112 1.06 -15.88 1.08
C GLN A 112 0.90 -15.66 2.58
N PRO A 113 -0.29 -15.97 3.16
CA PRO A 113 -0.48 -15.91 4.61
C PRO A 113 0.55 -16.78 5.34
N GLN A 114 1.15 -16.23 6.38
CA GLN A 114 2.15 -16.87 7.22
C GLN A 114 1.64 -17.06 8.65
N PRO A 115 2.14 -18.04 9.39
CA PRO A 115 1.92 -18.14 10.83
C PRO A 115 2.32 -16.85 11.55
N ALA A 116 1.72 -16.62 12.72
CA ALA A 116 2.07 -15.48 13.55
C ALA A 116 3.56 -15.50 13.91
N VAL A 117 4.24 -14.37 13.69
CA VAL A 117 5.63 -14.17 14.11
C VAL A 117 5.63 -13.82 15.61
N PRO A 118 6.41 -14.55 16.45
CA PRO A 118 6.51 -14.20 17.85
C PRO A 118 7.03 -12.77 18.04
N LEU A 119 6.28 -11.95 18.77
CA LEU A 119 6.66 -10.58 19.08
C LEU A 119 7.74 -10.57 20.17
N SER A 120 8.80 -9.76 19.97
CA SER A 120 9.82 -9.50 21.00
C SER A 120 9.35 -8.43 21.98
N ASP A 121 10.10 -8.27 23.08
CA ASP A 121 9.86 -7.17 24.02
C ASP A 121 10.15 -5.80 23.40
N LEU A 122 10.93 -5.78 22.30
CA LEU A 122 11.21 -4.58 21.51
C LEU A 122 10.24 -4.36 20.35
N ASP A 123 9.19 -5.18 20.23
CA ASP A 123 8.13 -4.92 19.27
C ASP A 123 7.56 -3.50 19.44
N PRO A 124 7.36 -2.71 18.37
CA PRO A 124 6.99 -1.30 18.49
C PRO A 124 5.76 -1.07 19.38
N ALA A 125 4.70 -1.84 19.22
CA ALA A 125 3.48 -1.66 20.02
C ALA A 125 3.60 -2.15 21.46
N ARG A 126 4.63 -2.97 21.78
CA ARG A 126 4.96 -3.37 23.16
C ARG A 126 5.91 -2.41 23.83
N ALA A 127 6.98 -2.04 23.13
CA ALA A 127 8.03 -1.17 23.66
C ALA A 127 7.56 0.29 23.78
N ASP A 128 6.74 0.74 22.83
CA ASP A 128 6.27 2.13 22.75
C ASP A 128 4.76 2.23 22.47
N PRO A 129 3.91 1.70 23.39
CA PRO A 129 2.45 1.69 23.20
C PRO A 129 1.82 3.11 23.19
N LYS A 130 2.59 4.14 23.58
CA LYS A 130 2.16 5.53 23.47
C LYS A 130 2.07 5.98 22.02
N HIS A 131 3.03 5.55 21.20
CA HIS A 131 3.15 6.03 19.82
C HIS A 131 2.68 5.00 18.79
N TYR A 132 2.74 3.70 19.08
CA TYR A 132 2.43 2.61 18.14
C TYR A 132 1.16 1.88 18.55
N HIS A 133 0.11 2.00 17.76
CA HIS A 133 -1.20 1.38 18.00
C HIS A 133 -1.50 0.36 16.92
N LEU A 134 -1.87 -0.87 17.31
CA LEU A 134 -2.30 -1.90 16.37
C LEU A 134 -3.66 -1.51 15.77
N GLU A 135 -3.73 -1.36 14.45
CA GLU A 135 -4.99 -1.21 13.70
C GLU A 135 -5.63 -2.59 13.48
N PHE A 136 -4.89 -3.49 12.86
CA PHE A 136 -5.25 -4.89 12.71
C PHE A 136 -4.03 -5.75 12.36
N GLU A 137 -4.22 -7.07 12.47
CA GLU A 137 -3.22 -8.07 12.12
C GLU A 137 -3.89 -9.30 11.52
N ASN A 138 -3.27 -9.90 10.50
CA ASN A 138 -3.68 -11.17 9.91
C ASN A 138 -2.46 -12.00 9.45
N GLY A 139 -2.67 -13.03 8.63
CA GLY A 139 -1.59 -13.89 8.14
C GLY A 139 -0.61 -13.23 7.17
N GLN A 140 -0.94 -12.08 6.56
CA GLN A 140 -0.09 -11.43 5.57
C GLN A 140 0.55 -10.13 6.07
N VAL A 141 -0.13 -9.43 6.97
CA VAL A 141 0.32 -8.11 7.45
C VAL A 141 0.04 -7.92 8.93
N ARG A 142 0.80 -7.00 9.52
CA ARG A 142 0.50 -6.35 10.79
C ARG A 142 0.54 -4.84 10.56
N VAL A 143 -0.55 -4.16 10.84
CA VAL A 143 -0.73 -2.74 10.54
C VAL A 143 -0.75 -1.94 11.82
N LEU A 144 0.17 -1.00 11.93
CA LEU A 144 0.36 -0.11 13.08
C LEU A 144 0.08 1.33 12.66
N ARG A 145 -0.70 2.03 13.46
CA ARG A 145 -0.81 3.49 13.40
C ARG A 145 0.21 4.11 14.32
N VAL A 146 0.99 5.04 13.78
CA VAL A 146 2.10 5.68 14.50
C VAL A 146 1.82 7.16 14.65
N ARG A 147 1.81 7.65 15.88
CA ARG A 147 1.54 9.05 16.20
C ARG A 147 2.60 9.60 17.15
N PHE A 148 3.14 10.76 16.81
CA PHE A 148 4.01 11.52 17.68
C PHE A 148 3.48 12.94 17.86
N GLY A 149 3.39 13.43 19.08
CA GLY A 149 3.16 14.85 19.37
C GLY A 149 4.34 15.73 18.98
N PRO A 150 4.19 17.06 19.12
CA PRO A 150 5.27 18.01 18.83
C PRO A 150 6.52 17.72 19.68
N ASN A 151 7.70 17.67 19.05
CA ASN A 151 9.00 17.45 19.70
C ASN A 151 9.08 16.16 20.54
N GLU A 152 8.21 15.20 20.33
CA GLU A 152 8.22 13.93 21.06
C GLU A 152 9.29 12.98 20.54
N LYS A 153 9.82 12.19 21.48
CA LYS A 153 10.79 11.13 21.23
C LYS A 153 10.24 9.81 21.75
N GLY A 154 10.27 8.78 20.91
CA GLY A 154 9.92 7.42 21.27
C GLY A 154 11.05 6.68 21.95
N VAL A 155 10.83 5.42 22.26
CA VAL A 155 11.82 4.51 22.84
C VAL A 155 12.42 3.60 21.78
N LEU A 156 13.52 2.91 22.15
CA LEU A 156 14.14 1.90 21.29
C LEU A 156 13.17 0.77 21.02
N HIS A 157 12.95 0.46 19.74
CA HIS A 157 12.11 -0.65 19.28
C HIS A 157 12.72 -1.32 18.06
N GLU A 158 12.13 -2.43 17.63
CA GLU A 158 12.64 -3.28 16.55
C GLU A 158 11.51 -3.70 15.61
N HIS A 159 11.65 -3.35 14.33
CA HIS A 159 10.90 -3.95 13.23
C HIS A 159 11.65 -5.16 12.73
N LYS A 160 11.06 -6.37 12.86
CA LYS A 160 11.68 -7.63 12.45
C LYS A 160 11.41 -8.01 11.00
N LEU A 161 10.48 -7.32 10.36
CA LEU A 161 10.03 -7.59 9.00
C LEU A 161 10.27 -6.36 8.12
N ASN A 162 10.34 -6.57 6.81
CA ASN A 162 10.18 -5.48 5.86
C ASN A 162 8.84 -4.81 6.13
N HIS A 163 8.82 -3.48 6.08
CA HIS A 163 7.58 -2.75 6.35
C HIS A 163 7.41 -1.56 5.41
N ILE A 164 6.17 -1.33 5.01
CA ILE A 164 5.78 -0.18 4.22
C ILE A 164 5.34 0.93 5.18
N VAL A 165 5.87 2.13 4.97
CA VAL A 165 5.48 3.34 5.70
C VAL A 165 4.68 4.24 4.77
N VAL A 166 3.47 4.64 5.20
CA VAL A 166 2.61 5.60 4.48
C VAL A 166 2.43 6.83 5.36
N TYR A 167 2.90 7.98 4.90
CA TYR A 167 2.79 9.24 5.62
C TYR A 167 1.38 9.82 5.49
N LEU A 168 0.69 10.05 6.60
CA LEU A 168 -0.63 10.69 6.63
C LEU A 168 -0.52 12.21 6.82
N THR A 169 0.59 12.68 7.39
CA THR A 169 0.92 14.10 7.56
C THR A 169 2.31 14.39 7.06
N ASP A 170 2.61 15.65 6.79
CA ASP A 170 3.99 16.09 6.50
C ASP A 170 4.89 15.82 7.70
N GLN A 171 6.05 15.23 7.44
CA GLN A 171 7.04 14.84 8.45
C GLN A 171 8.45 15.22 7.98
N ALA A 172 9.42 15.16 8.88
CA ALA A 172 10.81 15.45 8.53
C ALA A 172 11.38 14.52 7.42
N ARG A 173 10.83 13.30 7.29
CA ARG A 173 11.32 12.27 6.36
C ARG A 173 10.38 11.97 5.19
N GLY A 174 9.25 12.67 5.06
CA GLY A 174 8.30 12.44 3.98
C GLY A 174 7.10 13.36 4.04
N LYS A 175 6.42 13.50 2.92
CA LYS A 175 5.19 14.28 2.77
C LYS A 175 3.96 13.41 2.86
N ALA A 176 2.83 13.99 3.22
CA ALA A 176 1.54 13.30 3.21
C ALA A 176 1.27 12.65 1.85
N GLY A 177 0.98 11.34 1.86
CA GLY A 177 0.78 10.52 0.67
C GLY A 177 2.05 9.86 0.12
N GLU A 178 3.24 10.22 0.57
CA GLU A 178 4.46 9.49 0.20
C GLU A 178 4.50 8.12 0.88
N VAL A 179 5.16 7.18 0.22
CA VAL A 179 5.32 5.80 0.68
C VAL A 179 6.79 5.40 0.66
N ARG A 180 7.18 4.53 1.59
CA ARG A 180 8.54 4.01 1.69
C ARG A 180 8.52 2.54 2.08
N LEU A 181 9.44 1.75 1.55
CA LEU A 181 9.70 0.38 1.98
C LEU A 181 11.00 0.36 2.79
N ASP A 182 10.92 -0.08 4.01
CA ASP A 182 12.06 -0.20 4.91
C ASP A 182 12.36 -1.67 5.21
N GLU A 183 13.65 -1.97 5.35
CA GLU A 183 14.15 -3.26 5.81
C GLU A 183 14.00 -3.40 7.34
N PRO A 184 14.14 -4.65 7.88
CA PRO A 184 14.16 -4.85 9.31
C PRO A 184 15.21 -3.98 10.00
N MET A 185 14.81 -3.29 11.06
CA MET A 185 15.71 -2.39 11.77
C MET A 185 15.38 -2.25 13.25
N LYS A 186 16.39 -1.86 14.02
CA LYS A 186 16.25 -1.45 15.42
C LYS A 186 16.63 0.03 15.54
N HIS A 187 15.71 0.84 16.05
CA HIS A 187 15.91 2.27 16.11
C HIS A 187 15.11 2.96 17.21
N THR A 188 15.40 4.25 17.40
CA THR A 188 14.59 5.19 18.16
C THR A 188 14.10 6.25 17.21
N GLU A 189 12.82 6.58 17.27
CA GLU A 189 12.24 7.64 16.46
C GLU A 189 11.96 8.90 17.26
N GLN A 190 11.87 10.02 16.56
CA GLN A 190 11.45 11.31 17.13
C GLN A 190 10.70 12.13 16.08
N ASN A 191 9.77 12.93 16.54
CA ASN A 191 9.20 14.02 15.79
C ASN A 191 9.92 15.33 16.18
N PRO A 192 10.81 15.89 15.35
CA PRO A 192 11.50 17.15 15.66
C PRO A 192 10.67 18.40 15.33
N LEU A 193 9.43 18.22 14.84
CA LEU A 193 8.55 19.30 14.42
C LEU A 193 7.70 19.81 15.60
N ASP A 194 7.21 21.03 15.47
CA ASP A 194 6.37 21.72 16.46
C ASP A 194 4.87 21.36 16.36
N HIS A 195 4.53 20.41 15.49
CA HIS A 195 3.18 19.89 15.29
C HIS A 195 3.15 18.37 15.32
N PRO A 196 1.96 17.77 15.56
CA PRO A 196 1.82 16.32 15.59
C PRO A 196 2.04 15.72 14.18
N VAL A 197 2.56 14.48 14.16
CA VAL A 197 2.73 13.71 12.93
C VAL A 197 2.08 12.34 13.04
N GLU A 198 1.59 11.83 11.90
CA GLU A 198 0.90 10.54 11.82
C GLU A 198 1.32 9.78 10.55
N ARG A 199 1.48 8.46 10.69
CA ARG A 199 1.74 7.54 9.58
C ARG A 199 1.19 6.15 9.88
N ILE A 200 1.10 5.33 8.85
CA ILE A 200 0.79 3.90 8.96
C ILE A 200 2.07 3.12 8.64
N ALA A 201 2.42 2.15 9.47
CA ALA A 201 3.47 1.18 9.24
C ALA A 201 2.83 -0.20 9.03
N ILE A 202 3.18 -0.89 7.94
CA ILE A 202 2.61 -2.17 7.54
C ILE A 202 3.74 -3.18 7.45
N ASP A 203 3.89 -4.02 8.49
CA ASP A 203 4.83 -5.14 8.49
C ASP A 203 4.34 -6.21 7.51
N LEU A 204 5.21 -6.65 6.59
CA LEU A 204 4.94 -7.68 5.59
C LEU A 204 5.41 -9.04 6.11
N LYS A 205 4.49 -9.96 6.36
CA LYS A 205 4.78 -11.30 6.93
C LYS A 205 5.23 -12.31 5.91
#